data_4a52af84850ece1e7eb837337a652e22
#
_entry.id   4a52af84850ece1e7eb837337a652e22
#
_cell.length_a   1.000
_cell.length_b   1.000
_cell.length_c   1.000
_cell.angle_alpha   90.00
_cell.angle_beta   90.00
_cell.angle_gamma   90.00
#
_symmetry.space_group_name_H-M   'P 1'
#
loop_
_entity.id
_entity.type
_entity.pdbx_description
1 polymer ?
#
loop_
_entity_poly.entity_id
_entity_poly.type
_entity_poly.pdbx_seq_one_letter_code
_entity_poly.pdbx_strand_id
1 'polypeptide(L)'
;MPSVAAGDVSQHIRFDGNASLGFDLIECLSNHQGDLSYLRDKDIGAFEFNAVSVEGLNPNTVFSADTTQSRNVRSAKQYKTLTKLLEIAAREIEDQGKDQFGQLAYNQRKNEIVICEHKPIRVPRTTPVLYLDATADPIITEAYLPALYYHQIDVRQLAVVSQVYDRTGSNSFWNNRIGQE
;
A
#
# COMPACT_ATOMS: atom_id res chain seq x y z
N MET A 1 2.48 3.54 4.72
CA MET A 1 1.73 3.39 3.47
C MET A 1 0.74 4.53 3.38
N PRO A 2 0.58 5.19 2.23
CA PRO A 2 -0.47 6.17 2.06
C PRO A 2 -1.84 5.50 2.14
N SER A 3 -2.80 6.18 2.76
CA SER A 3 -4.18 5.71 2.87
C SER A 3 -5.16 6.85 2.71
N VAL A 4 -6.39 6.52 2.31
CA VAL A 4 -7.49 7.45 2.12
C VAL A 4 -8.71 6.90 2.85
N ALA A 5 -9.39 7.74 3.63
CA ALA A 5 -10.65 7.34 4.25
C ALA A 5 -11.72 7.05 3.19
N ALA A 6 -12.52 6.00 3.39
CA ALA A 6 -13.58 5.66 2.44
C ALA A 6 -14.59 6.80 2.26
N GLY A 7 -14.87 7.55 3.34
CA GLY A 7 -15.69 8.76 3.28
C GLY A 7 -15.13 9.84 2.33
N ASP A 8 -13.80 10.03 2.29
CA ASP A 8 -13.16 10.98 1.39
C ASP A 8 -13.30 10.53 -0.08
N VAL A 9 -13.19 9.22 -0.35
CA VAL A 9 -13.36 8.64 -1.68
C VAL A 9 -14.79 8.90 -2.19
N SER A 10 -15.80 8.55 -1.41
CA SER A 10 -17.21 8.77 -1.78
C SER A 10 -17.60 10.24 -1.85
N GLN A 11 -16.94 11.12 -1.10
CA GLN A 11 -17.22 12.55 -1.07
C GLN A 11 -16.59 13.30 -2.24
N HIS A 12 -15.36 12.97 -2.61
CA HIS A 12 -14.56 13.80 -3.51
C HIS A 12 -14.41 13.23 -4.93
N ILE A 13 -14.67 11.92 -5.13
CA ILE A 13 -14.58 11.29 -6.44
C ILE A 13 -15.93 11.44 -7.15
N ARG A 14 -15.93 12.13 -8.30
CA ARG A 14 -17.10 12.37 -9.12
C ARG A 14 -16.83 11.97 -10.58
N PHE A 15 -17.69 11.15 -11.12
CA PHE A 15 -17.72 10.83 -12.54
C PHE A 15 -19.02 11.38 -13.13
N ASP A 16 -18.91 12.30 -14.09
CA ASP A 16 -20.05 13.00 -14.69
C ASP A 16 -21.03 13.58 -13.65
N GLY A 17 -20.49 14.18 -12.57
CA GLY A 17 -21.25 14.71 -11.45
C GLY A 17 -21.84 13.67 -10.48
N ASN A 18 -21.64 12.37 -10.74
CA ASN A 18 -22.15 11.28 -9.92
C ASN A 18 -21.07 10.72 -8.99
N ALA A 19 -21.45 10.37 -7.75
CA ALA A 19 -20.58 9.75 -6.75
C ALA A 19 -20.49 8.21 -6.88
N SER A 20 -21.19 7.59 -7.83
CA SER A 20 -21.32 6.14 -7.92
C SER A 20 -19.98 5.42 -8.02
N LEU A 21 -19.07 5.92 -8.84
CA LEU A 21 -17.76 5.28 -9.05
C LEU A 21 -16.94 5.15 -7.76
N GLY A 22 -16.97 6.17 -6.89
CA GLY A 22 -16.29 6.10 -5.58
C GLY A 22 -16.90 5.03 -4.67
N PHE A 23 -18.23 4.89 -4.68
CA PHE A 23 -18.91 3.83 -3.94
C PHE A 23 -18.64 2.45 -4.53
N ASP A 24 -18.66 2.29 -5.85
CA ASP A 24 -18.38 1.02 -6.53
C ASP A 24 -16.96 0.55 -6.25
N LEU A 25 -15.98 1.46 -6.23
CA LEU A 25 -14.60 1.14 -5.86
C LEU A 25 -14.48 0.68 -4.40
N ILE A 26 -15.15 1.37 -3.47
CA ILE A 26 -15.17 0.99 -2.05
C ILE A 26 -15.81 -0.38 -1.90
N GLU A 27 -16.95 -0.62 -2.56
CA GLU A 27 -17.67 -1.88 -2.51
C GLU A 27 -16.83 -3.03 -3.09
N CYS A 28 -16.19 -2.81 -4.22
CA CYS A 28 -15.26 -3.77 -4.81
C CYS A 28 -14.17 -4.18 -3.81
N LEU A 29 -13.51 -3.20 -3.20
CA LEU A 29 -12.40 -3.47 -2.29
C LEU A 29 -12.85 -4.06 -0.94
N SER A 30 -14.02 -3.67 -0.42
CA SER A 30 -14.50 -4.08 0.91
C SER A 30 -15.25 -5.40 0.90
N ASN A 31 -16.17 -5.59 -0.05
CA ASN A 31 -17.10 -6.71 -0.10
C ASN A 31 -16.67 -7.80 -1.08
N HIS A 32 -15.97 -7.40 -2.15
CA HIS A 32 -15.49 -8.31 -3.20
C HIS A 32 -13.98 -8.54 -3.15
N GLN A 33 -13.31 -8.18 -2.06
CA GLN A 33 -11.87 -8.41 -1.84
C GLN A 33 -10.97 -7.86 -2.96
N GLY A 34 -11.45 -6.83 -3.67
CA GLY A 34 -10.73 -6.23 -4.78
C GLY A 34 -10.86 -6.98 -6.11
N ASP A 35 -11.83 -7.87 -6.25
CA ASP A 35 -12.11 -8.59 -7.51
C ASP A 35 -12.50 -7.61 -8.62
N LEU A 36 -11.68 -7.53 -9.66
CA LEU A 36 -11.86 -6.62 -10.79
C LEU A 36 -13.04 -7.01 -11.69
N SER A 37 -13.49 -8.28 -11.65
CA SER A 37 -14.67 -8.72 -12.39
C SER A 37 -15.92 -7.96 -11.96
N TYR A 38 -16.04 -7.65 -10.66
CA TYR A 38 -17.15 -6.86 -10.13
C TYR A 38 -17.29 -5.48 -10.79
N LEU A 39 -16.17 -4.78 -11.04
CA LEU A 39 -16.20 -3.48 -11.71
C LEU A 39 -16.44 -3.64 -13.21
N ARG A 40 -15.83 -4.65 -13.84
CA ARG A 40 -16.01 -4.95 -15.26
C ARG A 40 -17.46 -5.31 -15.59
N ASP A 41 -18.15 -6.07 -14.71
CA ASP A 41 -19.55 -6.42 -14.85
C ASP A 41 -20.50 -5.20 -14.76
N LYS A 42 -20.01 -4.11 -14.17
CA LYS A 42 -20.70 -2.80 -14.13
C LYS A 42 -20.29 -1.85 -15.25
N ASP A 43 -19.57 -2.35 -16.26
CA ASP A 43 -19.00 -1.55 -17.36
C ASP A 43 -18.06 -0.43 -16.85
N ILE A 44 -17.44 -0.62 -15.69
CA ILE A 44 -16.46 0.31 -15.13
C ILE A 44 -15.07 -0.14 -15.57
N GLY A 45 -14.41 0.66 -16.38
CA GLY A 45 -13.07 0.43 -16.89
C GLY A 45 -12.09 1.56 -16.58
N ALA A 46 -10.93 1.54 -17.22
CA ALA A 46 -9.92 2.58 -17.06
C ALA A 46 -10.41 3.96 -17.51
N PHE A 47 -11.31 4.01 -18.48
CA PHE A 47 -11.88 5.27 -18.98
C PHE A 47 -12.62 6.05 -17.89
N GLU A 48 -13.48 5.37 -17.13
CA GLU A 48 -14.27 5.97 -16.07
C GLU A 48 -13.33 6.53 -14.97
N PHE A 49 -12.31 5.79 -14.57
CA PHE A 49 -11.32 6.25 -13.58
C PHE A 49 -10.47 7.42 -14.08
N ASN A 50 -10.12 7.46 -15.36
CA ASN A 50 -9.34 8.55 -15.96
C ASN A 50 -10.17 9.82 -16.21
N ALA A 51 -11.48 9.67 -16.41
CA ALA A 51 -12.41 10.78 -16.64
C ALA A 51 -12.93 11.41 -15.34
N VAL A 52 -12.59 10.83 -14.17
CA VAL A 52 -13.02 11.31 -12.86
C VAL A 52 -12.39 12.65 -12.50
N SER A 53 -13.19 13.53 -11.92
CA SER A 53 -12.70 14.72 -11.23
C SER A 53 -12.64 14.51 -9.71
N VAL A 54 -11.59 15.07 -9.10
CA VAL A 54 -11.49 15.15 -7.64
C VAL A 54 -11.99 16.53 -7.22
N GLU A 55 -13.20 16.60 -6.68
CA GLU A 55 -13.89 17.85 -6.37
C GLU A 55 -13.75 18.26 -4.90
N GLY A 56 -13.86 19.55 -4.64
CA GLY A 56 -13.86 20.09 -3.28
C GLY A 56 -12.50 20.13 -2.58
N LEU A 57 -11.43 19.70 -3.26
CA LEU A 57 -10.06 19.75 -2.74
C LEU A 57 -9.19 20.70 -3.57
N ASN A 58 -8.31 21.43 -2.90
CA ASN A 58 -7.37 22.31 -3.58
C ASN A 58 -6.07 21.56 -3.91
N PRO A 59 -5.70 21.44 -5.20
CA PRO A 59 -4.45 20.78 -5.60
C PRO A 59 -3.18 21.56 -5.21
N ASN A 60 -3.31 22.88 -4.99
CA ASN A 60 -2.19 23.78 -4.75
C ASN A 60 -2.00 24.08 -3.26
N THR A 61 -0.79 23.87 -2.77
CA THR A 61 -0.36 24.42 -1.47
C THR A 61 -0.01 25.90 -1.67
N VAL A 62 -0.96 26.79 -1.41
CA VAL A 62 -0.65 28.22 -1.32
C VAL A 62 -0.05 28.47 0.07
N PHE A 63 1.22 28.83 0.13
CA PHE A 63 1.87 29.26 1.36
C PHE A 63 1.37 30.65 1.73
N SER A 64 0.40 30.73 2.59
CA SER A 64 0.00 31.98 3.24
C SER A 64 0.31 31.88 4.74
N ALA A 65 0.74 32.99 5.33
CA ALA A 65 1.26 33.04 6.72
C ALA A 65 0.19 32.82 7.81
N ASP A 66 -1.04 32.47 7.45
CA ASP A 66 -2.18 32.37 8.37
C ASP A 66 -2.59 30.92 8.67
N THR A 67 -3.35 30.72 9.74
CA THR A 67 -3.88 29.42 10.25
C THR A 67 -4.63 28.57 9.21
N THR A 68 -4.99 29.13 8.08
CA THR A 68 -5.50 28.48 6.86
C THR A 68 -4.46 27.52 6.24
N GLN A 69 -3.19 27.68 6.57
CA GLN A 69 -2.06 26.92 6.01
C GLN A 69 -2.17 25.40 6.27
N SER A 70 -2.59 25.00 7.46
CA SER A 70 -2.72 23.56 7.79
C SER A 70 -3.85 22.88 7.02
N ARG A 71 -4.94 23.60 6.73
CA ARG A 71 -6.08 23.08 5.95
C ARG A 71 -5.71 22.91 4.49
N ASN A 72 -4.99 23.88 3.91
CA ASN A 72 -4.56 23.82 2.51
C ASN A 72 -3.54 22.71 2.27
N VAL A 73 -2.59 22.51 3.21
CA VAL A 73 -1.63 21.40 3.12
C VAL A 73 -2.34 20.04 3.20
N ARG A 74 -3.31 19.90 4.10
CA ARG A 74 -4.10 18.67 4.23
C ARG A 74 -4.93 18.40 2.97
N SER A 75 -5.59 19.40 2.44
CA SER A 75 -6.39 19.33 1.20
C SER A 75 -5.53 18.92 0.01
N ALA A 76 -4.36 19.54 -0.17
CA ALA A 76 -3.44 19.19 -1.26
C ALA A 76 -2.86 17.76 -1.10
N LYS A 77 -2.60 17.31 0.12
CA LYS A 77 -2.17 15.92 0.38
C LYS A 77 -3.28 14.92 0.05
N GLN A 78 -4.51 15.22 0.48
CA GLN A 78 -5.69 14.41 0.15
C GLN A 78 -5.89 14.33 -1.36
N TYR A 79 -5.87 15.47 -2.05
CA TYR A 79 -5.99 15.56 -3.51
C TYR A 79 -4.97 14.63 -4.20
N LYS A 80 -3.68 14.77 -3.86
CA LYS A 80 -2.62 13.93 -4.43
C LYS A 80 -2.83 12.43 -4.15
N THR A 81 -3.33 12.09 -2.96
CA THR A 81 -3.53 10.68 -2.61
C THR A 81 -4.73 10.11 -3.36
N LEU A 82 -5.82 10.87 -3.52
CA LEU A 82 -6.99 10.47 -4.32
C LEU A 82 -6.65 10.33 -5.81
N THR A 83 -5.93 11.31 -6.39
CA THR A 83 -5.47 11.23 -7.78
C THR A 83 -4.64 9.97 -8.01
N LYS A 84 -3.70 9.69 -7.10
CA LYS A 84 -2.88 8.49 -7.18
C LYS A 84 -3.70 7.20 -7.06
N LEU A 85 -4.70 7.18 -6.19
CA LEU A 85 -5.61 6.04 -6.07
C LEU A 85 -6.34 5.78 -7.39
N LEU A 86 -6.84 6.82 -8.05
CA LEU A 86 -7.51 6.72 -9.34
C LEU A 86 -6.58 6.24 -10.45
N GLU A 87 -5.35 6.76 -10.51
CA GLU A 87 -4.32 6.32 -11.47
C GLU A 87 -4.00 4.81 -11.31
N ILE A 88 -3.92 4.34 -10.07
CA ILE A 88 -3.67 2.91 -9.79
C ILE A 88 -4.89 2.08 -10.19
N ALA A 89 -6.11 2.53 -9.84
CA ALA A 89 -7.34 1.82 -10.19
C ALA A 89 -7.50 1.70 -11.71
N ALA A 90 -7.30 2.82 -12.45
CA ALA A 90 -7.35 2.81 -13.92
C ALA A 90 -6.35 1.81 -14.53
N ARG A 91 -5.10 1.86 -14.08
CA ARG A 91 -4.04 0.99 -14.61
C ARG A 91 -4.28 -0.49 -14.32
N GLU A 92 -4.76 -0.82 -13.10
CA GLU A 92 -4.95 -2.22 -12.73
C GLU A 92 -6.20 -2.84 -13.37
N ILE A 93 -7.27 -2.06 -13.59
CA ILE A 93 -8.46 -2.56 -14.28
C ILE A 93 -8.23 -2.73 -15.79
N GLU A 94 -7.33 -1.92 -16.40
CA GLU A 94 -6.92 -2.04 -17.79
C GLU A 94 -6.12 -3.32 -18.06
N ASP A 95 -5.37 -3.78 -17.06
CA ASP A 95 -4.57 -5.01 -17.14
C ASP A 95 -5.48 -6.24 -17.11
N GLN A 96 -5.78 -6.78 -18.31
CA GLN A 96 -6.67 -7.95 -18.46
C GLN A 96 -6.09 -9.25 -17.88
N GLY A 97 -4.79 -9.26 -17.56
CA GLY A 97 -4.16 -10.40 -16.90
C GLY A 97 -4.38 -10.42 -15.39
N LYS A 98 -5.04 -9.39 -14.84
CA LYS A 98 -5.32 -9.30 -13.40
C LYS A 98 -6.79 -9.54 -13.09
N ASP A 99 -7.02 -10.39 -12.09
CA ASP A 99 -8.36 -10.65 -11.56
C ASP A 99 -8.65 -9.82 -10.30
N GLN A 100 -7.61 -9.32 -9.63
CA GLN A 100 -7.74 -8.55 -8.38
C GLN A 100 -6.81 -7.34 -8.35
N PHE A 101 -7.20 -6.33 -7.55
CA PHE A 101 -6.31 -5.22 -7.23
C PHE A 101 -5.07 -5.72 -6.48
N GLY A 102 -3.88 -5.43 -7.02
CA GLY A 102 -2.60 -5.77 -6.38
C GLY A 102 -2.04 -4.66 -5.49
N GLN A 103 -2.40 -3.40 -5.78
CA GLN A 103 -1.86 -2.24 -5.08
C GLN A 103 -2.89 -1.50 -4.23
N LEU A 104 -4.16 -1.89 -4.28
CA LEU A 104 -5.23 -1.31 -3.46
C LEU A 104 -5.77 -2.37 -2.51
N ALA A 105 -5.90 -2.02 -1.24
CA ALA A 105 -6.48 -2.88 -0.22
C ALA A 105 -7.41 -2.09 0.71
N TYR A 106 -8.44 -2.73 1.23
CA TYR A 106 -9.35 -2.10 2.17
C TYR A 106 -9.05 -2.52 3.61
N ASN A 107 -8.85 -1.53 4.48
CA ASN A 107 -8.68 -1.73 5.89
C ASN A 107 -10.01 -1.54 6.62
N GLN A 108 -10.70 -2.63 6.93
CA GLN A 108 -12.01 -2.60 7.58
C GLN A 108 -11.99 -1.90 8.95
N ARG A 109 -10.90 -2.07 9.74
CA ARG A 109 -10.83 -1.50 11.10
C ARG A 109 -10.79 0.02 11.09
N LYS A 110 -10.15 0.60 10.09
CA LYS A 110 -9.97 2.06 9.96
C LYS A 110 -10.92 2.69 8.95
N ASN A 111 -11.68 1.87 8.21
CA ASN A 111 -12.54 2.33 7.11
C ASN A 111 -11.76 3.17 6.09
N GLU A 112 -10.62 2.65 5.63
CA GLU A 112 -9.72 3.35 4.69
C GLU A 112 -9.23 2.44 3.58
N ILE A 113 -8.99 3.01 2.40
CA ILE A 113 -8.28 2.36 1.31
C ILE A 113 -6.79 2.61 1.49
N VAL A 114 -6.01 1.54 1.52
CA VAL A 114 -4.55 1.55 1.64
C VAL A 114 -3.94 1.38 0.26
N ILE A 115 -3.00 2.26 -0.09
CA ILE A 115 -2.23 2.16 -1.32
C ILE A 115 -0.91 1.44 -1.01
N CYS A 116 -0.77 0.23 -1.55
CA CYS A 116 0.42 -0.59 -1.42
C CYS A 116 1.40 -0.25 -2.56
N GLU A 117 2.43 0.51 -2.25
CA GLU A 117 3.47 0.83 -3.23
C GLU A 117 4.65 -0.11 -3.08
N HIS A 118 5.00 -0.77 -4.17
CA HIS A 118 6.27 -1.45 -4.30
C HIS A 118 7.33 -0.42 -4.72
N LYS A 119 8.26 -0.13 -3.83
CA LYS A 119 9.41 0.73 -4.15
C LYS A 119 10.67 -0.11 -4.11
N PRO A 120 11.29 -0.38 -5.26
CA PRO A 120 12.57 -1.07 -5.27
C PRO A 120 13.60 -0.25 -4.49
N ILE A 121 14.47 -0.93 -3.77
CA ILE A 121 15.57 -0.28 -3.06
C ILE A 121 16.51 0.32 -4.11
N ARG A 122 16.60 1.65 -4.13
CA ARG A 122 17.51 2.35 -5.04
C ARG A 122 18.91 2.33 -4.46
N VAL A 123 19.70 1.40 -4.91
CA VAL A 123 21.14 1.39 -4.61
C VAL A 123 21.88 1.95 -5.82
N PRO A 124 22.83 2.87 -5.63
CA PRO A 124 23.71 3.32 -6.72
C PRO A 124 24.39 2.11 -7.36
N ARG A 125 24.42 2.04 -8.71
CA ARG A 125 24.98 0.90 -9.45
C ARG A 125 26.44 0.55 -9.10
N THR A 126 27.15 1.53 -8.54
CA THR A 126 28.56 1.39 -8.12
C THR A 126 28.71 0.92 -6.67
N THR A 127 27.62 0.79 -5.93
CA THR A 127 27.65 0.40 -4.52
C THR A 127 27.47 -1.12 -4.41
N PRO A 128 28.46 -1.86 -3.90
CA PRO A 128 28.28 -3.29 -3.63
C PRO A 128 27.24 -3.48 -2.52
N VAL A 129 26.29 -4.37 -2.73
CA VAL A 129 25.24 -4.71 -1.76
C VAL A 129 25.41 -6.15 -1.35
N LEU A 130 25.54 -6.37 -0.06
CA LEU A 130 25.48 -7.70 0.54
C LEU A 130 24.14 -7.81 1.32
N TYR A 131 23.27 -8.71 0.88
CA TYR A 131 22.03 -9.02 1.56
C TYR A 131 22.18 -10.40 2.25
N LEU A 132 22.04 -10.42 3.57
CA LEU A 132 22.14 -11.63 4.38
C LEU A 132 20.77 -11.90 4.99
N ASP A 133 20.16 -13.01 4.62
CA ASP A 133 18.89 -13.46 5.17
C ASP A 133 18.87 -15.00 5.24
N ALA A 134 18.48 -15.53 6.39
CA ALA A 134 18.38 -16.98 6.61
C ALA A 134 17.17 -17.60 5.89
N THR A 135 16.21 -16.79 5.49
CA THR A 135 14.91 -17.22 4.94
C THR A 135 14.55 -16.48 3.65
N ALA A 136 15.53 -15.88 2.98
CA ALA A 136 15.30 -15.08 1.78
C ALA A 136 14.58 -15.90 0.70
N ASP A 137 13.38 -15.42 0.33
CA ASP A 137 12.69 -15.90 -0.84
C ASP A 137 13.28 -15.18 -2.07
N PRO A 138 13.84 -15.90 -3.06
CA PRO A 138 14.42 -15.31 -4.25
C PRO A 138 13.45 -14.41 -5.01
N ILE A 139 12.18 -14.81 -5.13
CA ILE A 139 11.15 -14.05 -5.87
C ILE A 139 10.88 -12.71 -5.18
N ILE A 140 10.70 -12.74 -3.84
CA ILE A 140 10.47 -11.54 -3.05
C ILE A 140 11.71 -10.63 -3.09
N THR A 141 12.89 -11.21 -2.93
CA THR A 141 14.14 -10.43 -2.86
C THR A 141 14.46 -9.78 -4.21
N GLU A 142 14.25 -10.47 -5.33
CA GLU A 142 14.48 -9.93 -6.67
C GLU A 142 13.56 -8.75 -6.99
N ALA A 143 12.34 -8.76 -6.47
CA ALA A 143 11.42 -7.64 -6.61
C ALA A 143 11.95 -6.34 -5.99
N TYR A 144 12.75 -6.42 -4.91
CA TYR A 144 13.31 -5.25 -4.23
C TYR A 144 14.76 -4.92 -4.63
N LEU A 145 15.53 -5.94 -4.96
CA LEU A 145 16.94 -5.87 -5.31
C LEU A 145 17.18 -6.65 -6.61
N PRO A 146 16.82 -6.08 -7.77
CA PRO A 146 17.01 -6.75 -9.05
C PRO A 146 18.50 -6.97 -9.33
N ALA A 147 18.84 -8.10 -9.94
CA ALA A 147 20.18 -8.51 -10.30
C ALA A 147 21.08 -8.91 -9.11
N LEU A 148 20.52 -9.53 -8.07
CA LEU A 148 21.30 -10.19 -7.03
C LEU A 148 21.81 -11.55 -7.49
N TYR A 149 23.04 -11.87 -7.11
CA TYR A 149 23.56 -13.24 -7.19
C TYR A 149 23.22 -13.96 -5.88
N TYR A 150 22.46 -15.04 -5.99
CA TYR A 150 22.10 -15.85 -4.84
C TYR A 150 23.18 -16.89 -4.57
N HIS A 151 23.60 -16.95 -3.33
CA HIS A 151 24.47 -18.01 -2.84
C HIS A 151 23.85 -18.63 -1.59
N GLN A 152 23.35 -19.85 -1.72
CA GLN A 152 22.77 -20.58 -0.60
C GLN A 152 23.89 -21.32 0.12
N ILE A 153 24.00 -21.09 1.42
CA ILE A 153 24.94 -21.79 2.29
C ILE A 153 24.13 -22.69 3.22
N ASP A 154 24.25 -23.98 3.03
CA ASP A 154 23.65 -24.95 3.93
C ASP A 154 24.50 -25.08 5.20
N VAL A 155 24.01 -24.51 6.29
CA VAL A 155 24.65 -24.59 7.60
C VAL A 155 23.98 -25.69 8.42
N ARG A 156 24.72 -26.71 8.79
CA ARG A 156 24.27 -27.70 9.80
C ARG A 156 24.19 -27.01 11.15
N GLN A 157 22.99 -26.87 11.67
CA GLN A 157 22.78 -26.34 13.01
C GLN A 157 23.16 -27.46 14.03
N LEU A 158 24.27 -27.27 14.71
CA LEU A 158 24.72 -28.17 15.80
C LEU A 158 24.21 -27.71 17.17
N ALA A 159 23.13 -26.96 17.20
CA ALA A 159 22.57 -26.41 18.43
C ALA A 159 21.26 -27.11 18.80
N VAL A 160 21.05 -27.33 20.08
CA VAL A 160 19.74 -27.72 20.63
C VAL A 160 18.90 -26.44 20.76
N VAL A 161 17.83 -26.34 20.00
CA VAL A 161 16.91 -25.20 20.08
C VAL A 161 15.82 -25.56 21.08
N SER A 162 15.73 -24.82 22.18
CA SER A 162 14.61 -24.89 23.12
C SER A 162 13.65 -23.74 22.83
N GLN A 163 12.42 -24.04 22.45
CA GLN A 163 11.39 -23.06 22.15
C GLN A 163 10.35 -23.01 23.27
N VAL A 164 10.06 -21.81 23.77
CA VAL A 164 9.02 -21.58 24.77
C VAL A 164 7.73 -21.25 24.03
N TYR A 165 6.71 -22.13 24.15
CA TYR A 165 5.45 -22.00 23.42
C TYR A 165 4.35 -21.25 24.16
N ASP A 166 4.46 -21.11 25.48
CA ASP A 166 3.39 -20.64 26.35
C ASP A 166 3.53 -19.18 26.79
N ARG A 167 4.56 -18.48 26.31
CA ARG A 167 4.83 -17.09 26.69
C ARG A 167 5.24 -16.22 25.52
N THR A 168 4.61 -15.07 25.41
CA THR A 168 5.09 -13.95 24.59
C THR A 168 6.17 -13.20 25.36
N GLY A 169 7.44 -13.41 24.99
CA GLY A 169 8.56 -12.67 25.57
C GLY A 169 8.68 -11.27 24.96
N SER A 170 8.59 -10.22 25.77
CA SER A 170 9.01 -8.87 25.37
C SER A 170 10.52 -8.71 25.58
N ASN A 171 11.16 -7.75 24.88
CA ASN A 171 12.58 -7.45 25.08
C ASN A 171 12.93 -7.15 26.54
N SER A 172 12.00 -6.58 27.31
CA SER A 172 12.18 -6.34 28.76
C SER A 172 12.19 -7.62 29.60
N PHE A 173 11.47 -8.66 29.15
CA PHE A 173 11.48 -9.96 29.84
C PHE A 173 12.84 -10.66 29.73
N TRP A 174 13.50 -10.56 28.59
CA TRP A 174 14.81 -11.18 28.36
C TRP A 174 15.94 -10.39 29.03
N ASN A 175 15.90 -9.07 28.97
CA ASN A 175 16.93 -8.20 29.56
C ASN A 175 16.98 -8.25 31.10
N ASN A 176 15.86 -8.53 31.77
CA ASN A 176 15.82 -8.62 33.23
C ASN A 176 16.36 -9.95 33.79
N ARG A 177 16.55 -10.97 32.97
CA ARG A 177 17.09 -12.28 33.41
C ARG A 177 18.60 -12.44 33.26
N ILE A 178 19.24 -11.67 32.39
CA ILE A 178 20.70 -11.77 32.13
C ILE A 178 21.54 -11.15 33.27
N GLY A 179 20.94 -10.48 34.23
CA GLY A 179 21.62 -9.84 35.37
C GLY A 179 21.48 -10.56 36.73
N GLN A 180 20.96 -11.79 36.76
CA GLN A 180 20.67 -12.50 38.01
C GLN A 180 21.32 -13.90 38.11
N GLU A 181 22.42 -14.16 37.38
CA GLU A 181 23.30 -15.29 37.61
C GLU A 181 24.66 -14.82 38.09
#